data_385db6614d45b54465864fa129c1730d
#
_entry.id   385db6614d45b54465864fa129c1730d
#
_cell.length_a   1.000
_cell.length_b   1.000
_cell.length_c   1.000
_cell.angle_alpha   90.00
_cell.angle_beta   90.00
_cell.angle_gamma   90.00
#
_symmetry.space_group_name_H-M   'P 1'
#
loop_
_entity.id
_entity.type
_entity.pdbx_description
1 polymer ?
#
loop_
_entity_poly.entity_id
_entity_poly.type
_entity_poly.pdbx_seq_one_letter_code
_entity_poly.pdbx_strand_id
1 'polypeptide(L)'
;NSLAHATDPKLQSARRYLWLNGSRFDLLNHNEPFIGSEPMPPGRSLLPKGVTRDEIEAYVAAHPEQKKAIYDEHSVVEATSRTPLKLKATPYHVKYRRWLEAAAGHLRSAAAASDDKAFVNYLRMRAKALLTDDYYPSDLAWVRLKDPKLDLIFAPYESYLDDLLGVKTSYGASVLVRNESESKKLAVFQKYVPDIQDALPLAAEDRPSKKGLASPMEVMDAPFRAGDLRHGYQAAADNLPNDPRIHEKVGSKMIFFKNFTDARVNYVILPLAKYVMRTDQAAQASGEGYLAAVMMHEISHGLGPAFARKGGQQVDIRAAIGPVYSGLEEAKADVTGMFGLKWLVDHGALPKERLEEYYASYVAGIFRTVRFGTAEAHGRAEMMEFNYLSEKRAIVRESSGRYSIDYAKMPDALAALAKELLEIEATGDHARAENWFNRYDKMPTELRAALDAAVNVPVDIDPLVPFHEGVR
;
A
#
# COMPACT_ATOMS: atom_id res chain seq x y z
N ASN A 1 -1.10 5.49 31.80
CA ASN A 1 0.02 5.43 32.79
C ASN A 1 0.04 4.16 33.67
N SER A 2 -1.06 3.47 33.88
CA SER A 2 -1.10 2.22 34.70
C SER A 2 -0.30 1.06 34.09
N LEU A 3 -0.12 1.03 32.77
CA LEU A 3 0.64 -0.02 32.09
C LEU A 3 2.15 0.30 31.98
N ALA A 4 2.57 1.55 32.25
CA ALA A 4 3.96 1.97 32.05
C ALA A 4 4.99 1.19 32.87
N HIS A 5 4.59 0.73 34.05
CA HIS A 5 5.44 -0.03 35.01
C HIS A 5 4.90 -1.43 35.28
N ALA A 6 4.08 -1.98 34.37
CA ALA A 6 3.51 -3.31 34.56
C ALA A 6 4.60 -4.39 34.54
N THR A 7 4.59 -5.26 35.54
CA THR A 7 5.47 -6.45 35.66
C THR A 7 4.77 -7.72 35.20
N ASP A 8 3.44 -7.73 35.16
CA ASP A 8 2.63 -8.85 34.66
C ASP A 8 2.84 -9.02 33.14
N PRO A 9 3.20 -10.22 32.64
CA PRO A 9 3.43 -10.46 31.22
C PRO A 9 2.25 -10.10 30.31
N LYS A 10 1.01 -10.31 30.77
CA LYS A 10 -0.19 -9.95 30.02
C LYS A 10 -0.33 -8.43 29.87
N LEU A 11 -0.02 -7.69 30.94
CA LEU A 11 -0.04 -6.22 30.90
C LEU A 11 1.11 -5.66 30.06
N GLN A 12 2.27 -6.31 30.05
CA GLN A 12 3.38 -5.96 29.14
C GLN A 12 2.98 -6.20 27.69
N SER A 13 2.35 -7.33 27.38
CA SER A 13 1.84 -7.61 26.04
C SER A 13 0.76 -6.60 25.62
N ALA A 14 -0.17 -6.27 26.50
CA ALA A 14 -1.18 -5.24 26.24
C ALA A 14 -0.54 -3.86 26.01
N ARG A 15 0.49 -3.49 26.78
CA ARG A 15 1.26 -2.25 26.57
C ARG A 15 1.93 -2.24 25.18
N ARG A 16 2.57 -3.37 24.81
CA ARG A 16 3.20 -3.50 23.50
C ARG A 16 2.17 -3.37 22.38
N TYR A 17 1.02 -4.02 22.52
CA TYR A 17 -0.05 -3.97 21.52
C TYR A 17 -0.68 -2.57 21.40
N LEU A 18 -0.84 -1.85 22.51
CA LEU A 18 -1.21 -0.43 22.49
C LEU A 18 -0.19 0.44 21.72
N TRP A 19 1.08 0.12 21.84
CA TRP A 19 2.15 0.82 21.11
C TRP A 19 2.07 0.54 19.62
N LEU A 20 1.85 -0.72 19.21
CA LEU A 20 1.72 -1.12 17.81
C LEU A 20 0.53 -0.42 17.13
N ASN A 21 -0.61 -0.39 17.80
CA ASN A 21 -1.84 0.17 17.24
C ASN A 21 -2.02 1.68 17.50
N GLY A 22 -1.17 2.29 18.34
CA GLY A 22 -1.32 3.69 18.77
C GLY A 22 -2.59 3.99 19.55
N SER A 23 -3.41 2.97 19.82
CA SER A 23 -4.70 3.04 20.51
C SER A 23 -5.09 1.67 21.07
N ARG A 24 -6.25 1.60 21.75
CA ARG A 24 -6.83 0.35 22.24
C ARG A 24 -7.59 -0.46 21.19
N PHE A 25 -7.53 -0.08 19.94
CA PHE A 25 -8.21 -0.71 18.83
C PHE A 25 -7.22 -1.44 17.93
N ASP A 26 -7.59 -2.66 17.52
CA ASP A 26 -6.77 -3.50 16.68
C ASP A 26 -6.93 -3.12 15.20
N LEU A 27 -5.95 -2.41 14.66
CA LEU A 27 -5.95 -1.93 13.27
C LEU A 27 -5.87 -3.07 12.23
N LEU A 28 -5.46 -4.27 12.65
CA LEU A 28 -5.39 -5.45 11.77
C LEU A 28 -6.63 -6.35 11.91
N ASN A 29 -7.54 -6.04 12.84
CA ASN A 29 -8.76 -6.80 13.11
C ASN A 29 -9.98 -5.87 13.18
N HIS A 30 -10.31 -5.21 12.08
CA HIS A 30 -11.52 -4.38 11.92
C HIS A 30 -11.72 -3.31 13.01
N ASN A 31 -10.64 -2.80 13.59
CA ASN A 31 -10.65 -1.81 14.67
C ASN A 31 -11.37 -2.29 15.94
N GLU A 32 -11.46 -3.61 16.16
CA GLU A 32 -12.04 -4.18 17.38
C GLU A 32 -11.25 -3.75 18.62
N PRO A 33 -11.95 -3.39 19.73
CA PRO A 33 -11.26 -3.01 20.94
C PRO A 33 -10.67 -4.24 21.64
N PHE A 34 -9.36 -4.26 21.89
CA PHE A 34 -8.69 -5.28 22.70
C PHE A 34 -8.56 -4.86 24.19
N ILE A 35 -8.90 -3.62 24.52
CA ILE A 35 -9.06 -3.11 25.88
C ILE A 35 -10.39 -2.37 25.98
N GLY A 36 -11.28 -2.84 26.88
CA GLY A 36 -12.64 -2.33 27.01
C GLY A 36 -13.56 -2.86 25.90
N SER A 37 -14.80 -2.37 25.85
CA SER A 37 -15.85 -2.83 24.93
C SER A 37 -16.43 -1.73 24.03
N GLU A 38 -16.03 -0.48 24.23
CA GLU A 38 -16.54 0.60 23.39
C GLU A 38 -15.88 0.58 22.00
N PRO A 39 -16.68 0.71 20.93
CA PRO A 39 -16.15 0.75 19.56
C PRO A 39 -15.24 1.95 19.34
N MET A 40 -14.45 1.90 18.29
CA MET A 40 -13.59 3.01 17.87
C MET A 40 -14.46 4.23 17.53
N PRO A 41 -14.12 5.43 18.03
CA PRO A 41 -14.79 6.65 17.59
C PRO A 41 -14.55 6.89 16.10
N PRO A 42 -15.57 7.39 15.35
CA PRO A 42 -15.43 7.66 13.92
C PRO A 42 -14.21 8.51 13.60
N GLY A 43 -13.41 8.06 12.62
CA GLY A 43 -12.15 8.71 12.23
C GLY A 43 -11.18 8.91 13.40
N ARG A 44 -11.17 8.03 14.41
CA ARG A 44 -10.40 8.19 15.65
C ARG A 44 -10.64 9.55 16.33
N SER A 45 -11.88 10.01 16.37
CA SER A 45 -12.32 11.30 16.91
C SER A 45 -12.10 12.51 15.99
N LEU A 46 -11.83 12.32 14.71
CA LEU A 46 -11.89 13.40 13.71
C LEU A 46 -13.33 13.77 13.38
N LEU A 47 -14.26 12.87 13.67
CA LEU A 47 -15.71 13.04 13.51
C LEU A 47 -16.45 12.89 14.85
N PRO A 48 -17.65 13.45 14.98
CA PRO A 48 -18.36 13.50 16.27
C PRO A 48 -18.81 12.10 16.71
N LYS A 49 -18.48 11.73 17.94
CA LYS A 49 -18.88 10.45 18.55
C LYS A 49 -20.42 10.33 18.57
N GLY A 50 -20.93 9.19 18.10
CA GLY A 50 -22.32 8.83 18.11
C GLY A 50 -23.20 9.62 17.12
N VAL A 51 -22.61 10.29 16.14
CA VAL A 51 -23.30 10.87 14.99
C VAL A 51 -23.17 9.93 13.81
N THR A 52 -24.26 9.66 13.11
CA THR A 52 -24.27 8.82 11.92
C THR A 52 -23.96 9.62 10.65
N ARG A 53 -23.62 8.93 9.57
CA ARG A 53 -23.45 9.55 8.25
C ARG A 53 -24.72 10.29 7.81
N ASP A 54 -25.88 9.64 7.94
CA ASP A 54 -27.18 10.22 7.54
C ASP A 54 -27.49 11.50 8.33
N GLU A 55 -27.16 11.54 9.64
CA GLU A 55 -27.32 12.75 10.44
C GLU A 55 -26.42 13.90 9.96
N ILE A 56 -25.18 13.59 9.56
CA ILE A 56 -24.26 14.59 8.99
C ILE A 56 -24.79 15.08 7.63
N GLU A 57 -25.23 14.18 6.78
CA GLU A 57 -25.78 14.52 5.46
C GLU A 57 -27.06 15.35 5.58
N ALA A 58 -27.98 14.99 6.48
CA ALA A 58 -29.18 15.78 6.77
C ALA A 58 -28.83 17.15 7.33
N TYR A 59 -27.85 17.25 8.25
CA TYR A 59 -27.36 18.50 8.79
C TYR A 59 -26.80 19.40 7.68
N VAL A 60 -25.97 18.89 6.81
CA VAL A 60 -25.33 19.60 5.71
C VAL A 60 -26.39 20.05 4.66
N ALA A 61 -27.41 19.19 4.42
CA ALA A 61 -28.55 19.62 3.56
C ALA A 61 -29.29 20.79 4.10
N ALA A 62 -29.46 20.90 5.45
CA ALA A 62 -30.08 22.03 6.13
C ALA A 62 -29.14 23.24 6.28
N HIS A 63 -27.81 23.04 6.20
CA HIS A 63 -26.77 24.07 6.39
C HIS A 63 -25.72 23.99 5.27
N PRO A 64 -26.11 24.28 4.01
CA PRO A 64 -25.22 24.08 2.85
C PRO A 64 -23.94 24.94 2.89
N GLU A 65 -23.98 26.07 3.59
CA GLU A 65 -22.82 26.94 3.82
C GLU A 65 -21.70 26.25 4.64
N GLN A 66 -22.03 25.26 5.45
CA GLN A 66 -21.07 24.52 6.27
C GLN A 66 -20.50 23.28 5.56
N LYS A 67 -21.09 22.88 4.42
CA LYS A 67 -20.72 21.66 3.70
C LYS A 67 -19.22 21.61 3.43
N LYS A 68 -18.65 22.68 2.87
CA LYS A 68 -17.22 22.75 2.54
C LYS A 68 -16.34 22.50 3.76
N ALA A 69 -16.65 23.12 4.91
CA ALA A 69 -15.86 23.00 6.12
C ALA A 69 -16.01 21.61 6.78
N ILE A 70 -17.22 21.02 6.74
CA ILE A 70 -17.50 19.69 7.31
C ILE A 70 -16.85 18.58 6.47
N TYR A 71 -16.84 18.70 5.15
CA TYR A 71 -16.23 17.74 4.22
C TYR A 71 -14.78 18.09 3.85
N ASP A 72 -14.21 19.14 4.45
CA ASP A 72 -12.78 19.44 4.29
C ASP A 72 -11.96 18.30 4.90
N GLU A 73 -11.02 17.74 4.12
CA GLU A 73 -10.17 16.61 4.52
C GLU A 73 -9.27 16.94 5.71
N HIS A 74 -8.97 18.23 5.91
CA HIS A 74 -8.11 18.76 6.97
C HIS A 74 -8.89 19.49 8.07
N SER A 75 -10.03 18.96 8.48
CA SER A 75 -10.81 19.52 9.58
C SER A 75 -11.28 18.45 10.56
N VAL A 76 -11.31 18.82 11.86
CA VAL A 76 -12.00 18.06 12.90
C VAL A 76 -13.42 18.57 13.02
N VAL A 77 -14.40 17.68 12.96
CA VAL A 77 -15.82 18.00 13.16
C VAL A 77 -16.26 17.55 14.54
N GLU A 78 -16.83 18.47 15.32
CA GLU A 78 -17.32 18.21 16.66
C GLU A 78 -18.82 18.52 16.73
N ALA A 79 -19.58 17.73 17.49
CA ALA A 79 -20.95 18.07 17.83
C ALA A 79 -20.96 19.00 19.06
N THR A 80 -21.36 20.24 18.87
CA THR A 80 -21.51 21.22 19.96
C THR A 80 -22.86 21.09 20.67
N SER A 81 -23.83 20.42 20.02
CA SER A 81 -25.13 20.01 20.57
C SER A 81 -25.61 18.77 19.84
N ARG A 82 -26.39 17.93 20.54
CA ARG A 82 -27.03 16.73 19.95
C ARG A 82 -28.51 16.93 19.68
N THR A 83 -29.17 17.82 20.41
CA THR A 83 -30.62 18.10 20.30
C THR A 83 -30.89 19.59 20.45
N PRO A 84 -31.08 20.31 19.33
CA PRO A 84 -30.86 19.89 17.94
C PRO A 84 -29.39 19.65 17.65
N LEU A 85 -29.08 18.84 16.63
CA LEU A 85 -27.71 18.61 16.19
C LEU A 85 -27.10 19.95 15.72
N LYS A 86 -25.91 20.26 16.26
CA LYS A 86 -25.08 21.40 15.82
C LYS A 86 -23.66 20.90 15.63
N LEU A 87 -23.12 21.04 14.42
CA LEU A 87 -21.77 20.69 14.07
C LEU A 87 -20.88 21.91 13.99
N LYS A 88 -19.60 21.73 14.35
CA LYS A 88 -18.54 22.70 14.19
C LYS A 88 -17.32 22.03 13.58
N ALA A 89 -16.91 22.46 12.40
CA ALA A 89 -15.65 22.08 11.78
C ALA A 89 -14.55 23.04 12.23
N THR A 90 -13.40 22.50 12.60
CA THR A 90 -12.21 23.26 12.98
C THR A 90 -11.03 22.78 12.14
N PRO A 91 -10.40 23.66 11.31
CA PRO A 91 -9.24 23.29 10.51
C PRO A 91 -8.09 22.71 11.35
N TYR A 92 -7.31 21.80 10.79
CA TYR A 92 -6.21 21.13 11.50
C TYR A 92 -5.16 22.12 12.01
N HIS A 93 -4.77 23.11 11.22
CA HIS A 93 -3.79 24.12 11.64
C HIS A 93 -4.27 24.93 12.85
N VAL A 94 -5.59 25.04 13.10
CA VAL A 94 -6.17 25.66 14.31
C VAL A 94 -6.27 24.64 15.44
N LYS A 95 -6.84 23.45 15.17
CA LYS A 95 -7.10 22.40 16.17
C LYS A 95 -5.81 21.88 16.80
N TYR A 96 -4.78 21.69 15.98
CA TYR A 96 -3.48 21.10 16.37
C TYR A 96 -2.36 22.14 16.44
N ARG A 97 -2.69 23.42 16.49
CA ARG A 97 -1.74 24.55 16.40
C ARG A 97 -0.46 24.37 17.18
N ARG A 98 -0.57 24.01 18.46
CA ARG A 98 0.60 23.85 19.36
C ARG A 98 1.62 22.87 18.83
N TRP A 99 1.16 21.73 18.31
CA TRP A 99 2.06 20.67 17.79
C TRP A 99 2.58 21.03 16.41
N LEU A 100 1.74 21.64 15.57
CA LEU A 100 2.13 22.02 14.21
C LEU A 100 3.11 23.20 14.20
N GLU A 101 3.01 24.15 15.12
CA GLU A 101 4.00 25.21 15.30
C GLU A 101 5.37 24.64 15.71
N ALA A 102 5.41 23.68 16.64
CA ALA A 102 6.65 23.01 17.04
C ALA A 102 7.26 22.22 15.88
N ALA A 103 6.43 21.43 15.16
CA ALA A 103 6.87 20.66 14.00
C ALA A 103 7.39 21.57 12.88
N ALA A 104 6.71 22.66 12.56
CA ALA A 104 7.16 23.64 11.59
C ALA A 104 8.50 24.29 11.99
N GLY A 105 8.70 24.52 13.29
CA GLY A 105 9.98 24.98 13.84
C GLY A 105 11.11 23.98 13.56
N HIS A 106 10.88 22.69 13.83
CA HIS A 106 11.87 21.64 13.55
C HIS A 106 12.17 21.49 12.05
N LEU A 107 11.16 21.61 11.17
CA LEU A 107 11.38 21.59 9.72
C LEU A 107 12.25 22.77 9.25
N ARG A 108 12.05 23.96 9.81
CA ARG A 108 12.91 25.12 9.51
C ARG A 108 14.35 24.92 9.99
N SER A 109 14.54 24.28 11.16
CA SER A 109 15.86 23.93 11.67
C SER A 109 16.55 22.88 10.79
N ALA A 110 15.81 21.85 10.34
CA ALA A 110 16.31 20.87 9.38
C ALA A 110 16.70 21.52 8.05
N ALA A 111 15.87 22.45 7.55
CA ALA A 111 16.18 23.23 6.35
C ALA A 111 17.45 24.09 6.49
N ALA A 112 17.74 24.59 7.68
CA ALA A 112 18.96 25.35 7.95
C ALA A 112 20.22 24.47 8.03
N ALA A 113 20.05 23.19 8.35
CA ALA A 113 21.14 22.20 8.47
C ALA A 113 21.45 21.46 7.17
N SER A 114 20.60 21.58 6.14
CA SER A 114 20.77 20.89 4.84
C SER A 114 21.47 21.79 3.82
N ASP A 115 22.32 21.20 3.00
CA ASP A 115 22.98 21.82 1.85
C ASP A 115 22.24 21.59 0.50
N ASP A 116 21.27 20.66 0.47
CA ASP A 116 20.40 20.41 -0.70
C ASP A 116 19.35 21.52 -0.84
N LYS A 117 19.57 22.43 -1.79
CA LYS A 117 18.69 23.57 -2.03
C LYS A 117 17.24 23.20 -2.36
N ALA A 118 17.02 22.10 -3.10
CA ALA A 118 15.67 21.65 -3.47
C ALA A 118 14.94 21.09 -2.23
N PHE A 119 15.62 20.27 -1.45
CA PHE A 119 15.09 19.74 -0.20
C PHE A 119 14.84 20.85 0.84
N VAL A 120 15.77 21.81 0.98
CA VAL A 120 15.59 23.02 1.82
C VAL A 120 14.33 23.79 1.43
N ASN A 121 14.11 24.00 0.13
CA ASN A 121 12.90 24.69 -0.35
C ASN A 121 11.63 23.90 0.03
N TYR A 122 11.63 22.58 -0.21
CA TYR A 122 10.52 21.71 0.18
C TYR A 122 10.24 21.78 1.68
N LEU A 123 11.25 21.63 2.54
CA LEU A 123 11.08 21.68 4.01
C LEU A 123 10.46 23.00 4.48
N ARG A 124 10.88 24.13 3.91
CA ARG A 124 10.32 25.46 4.23
C ARG A 124 8.86 25.58 3.79
N MET A 125 8.54 25.08 2.61
CA MET A 125 7.17 25.07 2.09
C MET A 125 6.27 24.15 2.93
N ARG A 126 6.78 22.97 3.32
CA ARG A 126 6.06 22.04 4.20
C ARG A 126 5.83 22.63 5.60
N ALA A 127 6.81 23.34 6.16
CA ALA A 127 6.65 24.06 7.42
C ALA A 127 5.54 25.13 7.34
N LYS A 128 5.36 25.77 6.18
CA LYS A 128 4.24 26.69 5.95
C LYS A 128 2.92 25.95 5.82
N ALA A 129 2.89 24.85 5.04
CA ALA A 129 1.69 24.04 4.83
C ALA A 129 1.08 23.51 6.15
N LEU A 130 1.91 23.05 7.09
CA LEU A 130 1.46 22.63 8.42
C LEU A 130 0.72 23.74 9.21
N LEU A 131 0.97 25.01 8.90
CA LEU A 131 0.36 26.16 9.58
C LEU A 131 -0.80 26.78 8.83
N THR A 132 -1.14 26.26 7.64
CA THR A 132 -2.17 26.84 6.76
C THR A 132 -3.14 25.80 6.19
N ASP A 133 -2.85 24.49 6.33
CA ASP A 133 -3.50 23.35 5.67
C ASP A 133 -3.44 23.41 4.12
N ASP A 134 -2.64 24.31 3.53
CA ASP A 134 -2.40 24.38 2.08
C ASP A 134 -1.15 23.56 1.72
N TYR A 135 -1.33 22.27 1.43
CA TYR A 135 -0.26 21.32 1.10
C TYR A 135 0.15 21.35 -0.37
N TYR A 136 -0.73 21.81 -1.29
CA TYR A 136 -0.48 21.76 -2.73
C TYR A 136 0.89 22.31 -3.18
N PRO A 137 1.33 23.51 -2.74
CA PRO A 137 2.64 24.02 -3.18
C PRO A 137 3.82 23.18 -2.69
N SER A 138 3.75 22.65 -1.45
CA SER A 138 4.80 21.81 -0.89
C SER A 138 4.81 20.41 -1.51
N ASP A 139 3.65 19.86 -1.82
CA ASP A 139 3.52 18.56 -2.50
C ASP A 139 4.09 18.63 -3.92
N LEU A 140 3.78 19.68 -4.66
CA LEU A 140 4.35 19.91 -5.97
C LEU A 140 5.88 20.04 -5.93
N ALA A 141 6.44 20.71 -4.92
CA ALA A 141 7.88 20.80 -4.71
C ALA A 141 8.49 19.44 -4.35
N TRP A 142 7.78 18.65 -3.54
CA TRP A 142 8.21 17.32 -3.10
C TRP A 142 8.26 16.31 -4.24
N VAL A 143 7.23 16.21 -5.07
CA VAL A 143 7.23 15.31 -6.25
C VAL A 143 8.34 15.66 -7.23
N ARG A 144 8.74 16.94 -7.29
CA ARG A 144 9.82 17.42 -8.16
C ARG A 144 11.24 17.21 -7.61
N LEU A 145 11.41 16.74 -6.39
CA LEU A 145 12.73 16.37 -5.88
C LEU A 145 13.29 15.24 -6.75
N LYS A 146 14.53 15.39 -7.18
CA LYS A 146 15.24 14.40 -7.99
C LYS A 146 16.36 13.81 -7.17
N ASP A 147 16.34 12.49 -7.03
CA ASP A 147 17.38 11.71 -6.36
C ASP A 147 17.84 12.29 -5.01
N PRO A 148 16.92 12.73 -4.12
CA PRO A 148 17.31 13.34 -2.86
C PRO A 148 18.00 12.31 -1.97
N LYS A 149 19.12 12.68 -1.31
CA LYS A 149 19.78 11.81 -0.33
C LYS A 149 18.94 11.59 0.92
N LEU A 150 18.24 12.65 1.34
CA LEU A 150 17.26 12.63 2.42
C LEU A 150 15.93 13.07 1.87
N ASP A 151 14.86 12.43 2.31
CA ASP A 151 13.51 12.82 1.98
C ASP A 151 12.61 12.78 3.23
N LEU A 152 11.44 13.39 3.14
CA LEU A 152 10.49 13.50 4.24
C LEU A 152 9.07 13.38 3.71
N ILE A 153 8.32 12.43 4.24
CA ILE A 153 6.86 12.43 4.20
C ILE A 153 6.40 13.09 5.50
N PHE A 154 5.58 14.13 5.43
CA PHE A 154 4.92 14.70 6.61
C PHE A 154 3.71 15.52 6.19
N ALA A 155 2.57 14.89 6.15
CA ALA A 155 1.28 15.51 5.89
C ALA A 155 0.12 14.60 6.32
N PRO A 156 -1.12 15.11 6.36
CA PRO A 156 -2.31 14.30 6.48
C PRO A 156 -2.73 13.82 5.09
N TYR A 157 -2.31 12.62 4.67
CA TYR A 157 -2.58 12.09 3.34
C TYR A 157 -3.65 11.01 3.32
N GLU A 158 -3.65 10.12 4.31
CA GLU A 158 -4.42 8.89 4.26
C GLU A 158 -5.74 9.00 5.02
N SER A 159 -6.82 8.51 4.42
CA SER A 159 -8.18 8.54 4.97
C SER A 159 -8.67 7.20 5.53
N TYR A 160 -7.81 6.18 5.64
CA TYR A 160 -8.18 4.83 6.08
C TYR A 160 -8.87 4.77 7.45
N LEU A 161 -8.67 5.76 8.30
CA LEU A 161 -9.28 5.82 9.63
C LEU A 161 -10.65 6.50 9.65
N ASP A 162 -11.08 7.10 8.56
CA ASP A 162 -12.43 7.67 8.42
C ASP A 162 -13.39 6.65 7.80
N ASP A 163 -13.86 5.75 8.62
CA ASP A 163 -14.84 4.72 8.29
C ASP A 163 -16.28 5.28 8.15
N LEU A 164 -16.51 6.55 8.53
CA LEU A 164 -17.82 7.17 8.49
C LEU A 164 -18.08 7.94 7.19
N LEU A 165 -17.19 8.85 6.80
CA LEU A 165 -17.33 9.68 5.60
C LEU A 165 -16.35 9.30 4.49
N GLY A 166 -15.21 8.70 4.82
CA GLY A 166 -14.13 8.38 3.89
C GLY A 166 -13.36 9.60 3.39
N VAL A 167 -13.35 10.71 4.15
CA VAL A 167 -12.82 12.01 3.72
C VAL A 167 -11.69 12.51 4.60
N LYS A 168 -11.80 12.30 5.95
CA LYS A 168 -10.84 12.87 6.90
C LYS A 168 -9.50 12.17 6.83
N THR A 169 -8.44 12.96 6.69
CA THR A 169 -7.07 12.45 6.60
C THR A 169 -6.32 12.57 7.92
N SER A 170 -5.35 11.71 8.10
CA SER A 170 -4.57 11.61 9.34
C SER A 170 -3.10 11.92 9.11
N TYR A 171 -2.45 12.58 10.10
CA TYR A 171 -1.04 12.89 10.02
C TYR A 171 -0.16 11.65 10.11
N GLY A 172 0.69 11.49 9.11
CA GLY A 172 1.81 10.56 9.11
C GLY A 172 3.12 11.28 8.84
N ALA A 173 4.22 10.76 9.36
CA ALA A 173 5.56 11.24 9.06
C ALA A 173 6.55 10.09 8.89
N SER A 174 7.43 10.22 7.90
CA SER A 174 8.56 9.30 7.69
C SER A 174 9.79 10.09 7.26
N VAL A 175 10.90 9.93 7.97
CA VAL A 175 12.21 10.42 7.52
C VAL A 175 12.85 9.32 6.69
N LEU A 176 13.35 9.67 5.53
CA LEU A 176 13.80 8.74 4.50
C LEU A 176 15.26 9.01 4.14
N VAL A 177 16.00 7.94 3.92
CA VAL A 177 17.39 7.95 3.44
C VAL A 177 17.46 7.15 2.16
N ARG A 178 17.97 7.72 1.08
CA ARG A 178 18.05 7.06 -0.21
C ARG A 178 18.94 5.83 -0.17
N ASN A 179 18.41 4.72 -0.66
CA ASN A 179 19.18 3.51 -0.89
C ASN A 179 19.74 3.53 -2.32
N GLU A 180 21.01 3.94 -2.46
CA GLU A 180 21.64 4.16 -3.76
C GLU A 180 21.77 2.87 -4.58
N SER A 181 22.04 1.73 -3.94
CA SER A 181 22.21 0.45 -4.64
C SER A 181 20.89 -0.03 -5.25
N GLU A 182 19.82 0.04 -4.49
CA GLU A 182 18.50 -0.39 -4.94
C GLU A 182 17.88 0.60 -5.92
N SER A 183 18.12 1.90 -5.75
CA SER A 183 17.68 2.92 -6.71
C SER A 183 18.30 2.74 -8.10
N LYS A 184 19.56 2.27 -8.17
CA LYS A 184 20.20 1.90 -9.46
C LYS A 184 19.53 0.68 -10.11
N LYS A 185 19.11 -0.32 -9.33
CA LYS A 185 18.36 -1.48 -9.84
C LYS A 185 17.00 -1.05 -10.37
N LEU A 186 16.29 -0.19 -9.65
CA LEU A 186 15.00 0.36 -10.08
C LEU A 186 15.11 1.10 -11.43
N ALA A 187 16.18 1.86 -11.65
CA ALA A 187 16.40 2.54 -12.90
C ALA A 187 16.51 1.59 -14.12
N VAL A 188 16.99 0.35 -13.91
CA VAL A 188 16.99 -0.69 -14.96
C VAL A 188 15.56 -1.05 -15.35
N PHE A 189 14.68 -1.26 -14.37
CA PHE A 189 13.27 -1.59 -14.65
C PHE A 189 12.58 -0.47 -15.41
N GLN A 190 12.70 0.76 -14.93
CA GLN A 190 12.08 1.94 -15.54
C GLN A 190 12.51 2.15 -17.01
N LYS A 191 13.77 1.87 -17.31
CA LYS A 191 14.32 2.00 -18.68
C LYS A 191 13.54 1.16 -19.70
N TYR A 192 13.10 -0.04 -19.31
CA TYR A 192 12.47 -1.01 -20.21
C TYR A 192 10.94 -1.03 -20.14
N VAL A 193 10.31 -0.16 -19.35
CA VAL A 193 8.84 -0.06 -19.25
C VAL A 193 8.15 0.04 -20.61
N PRO A 194 8.63 0.87 -21.57
CA PRO A 194 8.01 0.94 -22.89
C PRO A 194 8.08 -0.37 -23.67
N ASP A 195 9.21 -1.09 -23.58
CA ASP A 195 9.41 -2.34 -24.30
C ASP A 195 8.58 -3.47 -23.70
N ILE A 196 8.45 -3.50 -22.36
CA ILE A 196 7.59 -4.44 -21.64
C ILE A 196 6.12 -4.18 -22.03
N GLN A 197 5.66 -2.91 -22.05
CA GLN A 197 4.32 -2.55 -22.48
C GLN A 197 4.02 -3.07 -23.90
N ASP A 198 4.99 -2.93 -24.82
CA ASP A 198 4.83 -3.39 -26.20
C ASP A 198 4.85 -4.93 -26.31
N ALA A 199 5.46 -5.63 -25.36
CA ALA A 199 5.53 -7.08 -25.29
C ALA A 199 4.33 -7.75 -24.61
N LEU A 200 3.49 -6.98 -23.90
CA LEU A 200 2.33 -7.54 -23.20
C LEU A 200 1.41 -8.31 -24.17
N PRO A 201 0.80 -9.42 -23.71
CA PRO A 201 -0.14 -10.22 -24.50
C PRO A 201 -1.51 -9.51 -24.64
N LEU A 202 -1.49 -8.32 -25.21
CA LEU A 202 -2.61 -7.42 -25.40
C LEU A 202 -2.79 -7.12 -26.89
N ALA A 203 -4.03 -7.07 -27.36
CA ALA A 203 -4.34 -6.74 -28.75
C ALA A 203 -3.86 -5.32 -29.10
N ALA A 204 -3.44 -5.09 -30.33
CA ALA A 204 -2.85 -3.83 -30.75
C ALA A 204 -3.80 -2.62 -30.55
N GLU A 205 -5.09 -2.84 -30.77
CA GLU A 205 -6.14 -1.83 -30.57
C GLU A 205 -6.41 -1.46 -29.11
N ASP A 206 -5.97 -2.30 -28.15
CA ASP A 206 -6.13 -2.07 -26.71
C ASP A 206 -4.91 -1.44 -26.08
N ARG A 207 -3.82 -1.29 -26.84
CA ARG A 207 -2.60 -0.65 -26.38
C ARG A 207 -2.80 0.87 -26.25
N PRO A 208 -2.28 1.51 -25.17
CA PRO A 208 -2.40 2.94 -25.01
C PRO A 208 -1.68 3.69 -26.14
N SER A 209 -2.33 4.69 -26.73
CA SER A 209 -1.77 5.51 -27.81
C SER A 209 -0.64 6.45 -27.37
N LYS A 210 -0.54 6.72 -26.06
CA LYS A 210 0.51 7.53 -25.46
C LYS A 210 1.12 6.77 -24.30
N LYS A 211 2.46 6.76 -24.24
CA LYS A 211 3.19 6.29 -23.06
C LYS A 211 2.90 7.27 -21.93
N GLY A 212 2.39 6.79 -20.80
CA GLY A 212 2.12 7.61 -19.63
C GLY A 212 3.40 8.29 -19.11
N LEU A 213 3.25 9.38 -18.37
CA LEU A 213 4.35 9.96 -17.61
C LEU A 213 4.77 8.95 -16.53
N ALA A 214 6.02 8.53 -16.55
CA ALA A 214 6.57 7.73 -15.48
C ALA A 214 6.58 8.59 -14.20
N SER A 215 5.84 8.17 -13.18
CA SER A 215 5.94 8.77 -11.85
C SER A 215 7.36 8.61 -11.30
N PRO A 216 7.92 9.59 -10.58
CA PRO A 216 9.18 9.42 -9.86
C PRO A 216 9.08 8.23 -8.90
N MET A 217 10.05 7.34 -8.98
CA MET A 217 10.14 6.14 -8.13
C MET A 217 11.48 6.14 -7.41
N GLU A 218 11.46 5.88 -6.11
CA GLU A 218 12.65 5.90 -5.27
C GLU A 218 12.67 4.74 -4.29
N VAL A 219 13.85 4.17 -4.05
CA VAL A 219 14.04 3.18 -2.98
C VAL A 219 14.72 3.84 -1.82
N MET A 220 14.05 3.84 -0.66
CA MET A 220 14.46 4.54 0.54
C MET A 220 14.52 3.58 1.75
N ASP A 221 15.37 3.88 2.69
CA ASP A 221 15.28 3.35 4.04
C ASP A 221 14.53 4.36 4.92
N ALA A 222 13.57 3.91 5.71
CA ALA A 222 12.80 4.73 6.64
C ALA A 222 13.28 4.50 8.10
N PRO A 223 14.32 5.21 8.57
CA PRO A 223 14.83 5.05 9.93
C PRO A 223 13.92 5.65 11.01
N PHE A 224 12.94 6.45 10.61
CA PHE A 224 11.98 7.07 11.52
C PHE A 224 10.59 7.16 10.90
N ARG A 225 9.58 6.75 11.68
CA ARG A 225 8.16 6.95 11.38
C ARG A 225 7.40 7.46 12.59
N ALA A 226 6.37 8.27 12.36
CA ALA A 226 5.49 8.81 13.39
C ALA A 226 4.06 8.96 12.85
N GLY A 227 3.12 9.22 13.76
CA GLY A 227 1.70 9.30 13.41
C GLY A 227 1.19 7.98 12.81
N ASP A 228 0.27 8.05 11.89
CA ASP A 228 -0.37 6.86 11.31
C ASP A 228 0.59 5.96 10.54
N LEU A 229 1.63 6.49 9.90
CA LEU A 229 2.65 5.68 9.22
C LEU A 229 3.42 4.74 10.17
N ARG A 230 3.30 4.94 11.49
CA ARG A 230 3.97 4.12 12.50
C ARG A 230 3.07 3.03 13.06
N HIS A 231 1.77 3.12 12.91
CA HIS A 231 0.81 2.24 13.56
C HIS A 231 0.19 1.23 12.60
N GLY A 232 -0.18 0.05 13.14
CA GLY A 232 -0.82 -1.01 12.36
C GLY A 232 0.09 -1.62 11.30
N TYR A 233 -0.46 -1.81 10.12
CA TYR A 233 0.23 -2.37 8.96
C TYR A 233 1.39 -1.47 8.52
N GLN A 234 2.55 -2.08 8.26
CA GLN A 234 3.72 -1.36 7.76
C GLN A 234 3.82 -1.50 6.24
N ALA A 235 3.42 -0.46 5.52
CA ALA A 235 3.46 -0.47 4.05
C ALA A 235 4.86 -0.76 3.51
N ALA A 236 4.94 -1.51 2.41
CA ALA A 236 6.17 -1.77 1.65
C ALA A 236 6.51 -0.61 0.72
N ALA A 237 5.50 0.12 0.28
CA ALA A 237 5.63 1.31 -0.57
C ALA A 237 4.51 2.31 -0.25
N ASP A 238 4.75 3.58 -0.58
CA ASP A 238 3.74 4.64 -0.59
C ASP A 238 3.73 5.34 -1.95
N ASN A 239 2.55 5.66 -2.47
CA ASN A 239 2.36 6.43 -3.70
C ASN A 239 1.60 7.72 -3.39
N LEU A 240 2.30 8.81 -3.22
CA LEU A 240 1.81 10.08 -2.69
C LEU A 240 2.24 11.28 -3.57
N PRO A 241 1.58 12.44 -3.43
CA PRO A 241 0.38 12.75 -2.66
C PRO A 241 -0.89 12.24 -3.33
N ASN A 242 -2.02 12.23 -2.62
CA ASN A 242 -3.33 11.80 -3.14
C ASN A 242 -4.10 12.94 -3.85
N ASP A 243 -3.47 14.08 -4.15
CA ASP A 243 -4.10 15.24 -4.79
C ASP A 243 -4.18 15.05 -6.32
N PRO A 244 -5.39 14.94 -6.92
CA PRO A 244 -5.56 14.72 -8.36
C PRO A 244 -4.98 15.86 -9.21
N ARG A 245 -4.90 17.09 -8.69
CA ARG A 245 -4.29 18.25 -9.39
C ARG A 245 -2.77 18.09 -9.52
N ILE A 246 -2.15 17.42 -8.57
CA ILE A 246 -0.71 17.08 -8.61
C ILE A 246 -0.48 15.95 -9.59
N HIS A 247 -1.33 14.89 -9.51
CA HIS A 247 -1.26 13.75 -10.42
C HIS A 247 -1.35 14.18 -11.89
N GLU A 248 -2.30 15.06 -12.22
CA GLU A 248 -2.46 15.57 -13.59
C GLU A 248 -1.23 16.37 -14.04
N LYS A 249 -0.60 17.13 -13.16
CA LYS A 249 0.47 18.07 -13.51
C LYS A 249 1.86 17.47 -13.55
N VAL A 250 2.18 16.55 -12.62
CA VAL A 250 3.54 16.02 -12.43
C VAL A 250 3.57 14.53 -12.06
N GLY A 251 2.41 13.87 -11.96
CA GLY A 251 2.31 12.51 -11.44
C GLY A 251 2.33 12.48 -9.91
N SER A 252 2.56 11.30 -9.37
CA SER A 252 2.79 11.03 -7.96
C SER A 252 4.25 10.63 -7.73
N LYS A 253 4.66 10.48 -6.47
CA LYS A 253 5.96 9.93 -6.09
C LYS A 253 5.77 8.59 -5.41
N MET A 254 6.35 7.55 -6.01
CA MET A 254 6.36 6.19 -5.48
C MET A 254 7.62 5.97 -4.64
N ILE A 255 7.48 5.57 -3.40
CA ILE A 255 8.60 5.32 -2.49
C ILE A 255 8.51 3.89 -1.98
N PHE A 256 9.57 3.09 -2.22
CA PHE A 256 9.73 1.75 -1.70
C PHE A 256 10.56 1.79 -0.41
N PHE A 257 10.06 1.16 0.65
CA PHE A 257 10.74 1.12 1.95
C PHE A 257 11.58 -0.14 2.09
N LYS A 258 12.87 -0.05 1.72
CA LYS A 258 13.79 -1.19 1.67
C LYS A 258 13.96 -1.88 3.01
N ASN A 259 14.24 -1.11 4.07
CA ASN A 259 14.46 -1.68 5.41
C ASN A 259 13.20 -2.36 5.98
N PHE A 260 11.99 -1.87 5.67
CA PHE A 260 10.73 -2.52 6.07
C PHE A 260 10.47 -3.78 5.24
N THR A 261 10.74 -3.71 3.94
CA THR A 261 10.65 -4.86 3.05
C THR A 261 11.61 -5.96 3.50
N ASP A 262 12.87 -5.63 3.77
CA ASP A 262 13.87 -6.59 4.26
C ASP A 262 13.45 -7.23 5.59
N ALA A 263 12.96 -6.43 6.53
CA ALA A 263 12.49 -6.94 7.81
C ALA A 263 11.31 -7.91 7.62
N ARG A 264 10.33 -7.55 6.78
CA ARG A 264 9.18 -8.41 6.47
C ARG A 264 9.61 -9.70 5.79
N VAL A 265 10.49 -9.62 4.81
CA VAL A 265 11.01 -10.81 4.12
C VAL A 265 11.72 -11.72 5.12
N ASN A 266 12.65 -11.20 5.90
CA ASN A 266 13.48 -12.00 6.79
C ASN A 266 12.72 -12.61 7.97
N TYR A 267 11.75 -11.89 8.53
CA TYR A 267 11.07 -12.31 9.77
C TYR A 267 9.68 -12.90 9.55
N VAL A 268 9.07 -12.70 8.38
CA VAL A 268 7.72 -13.16 8.08
C VAL A 268 7.70 -14.06 6.84
N ILE A 269 8.09 -13.53 5.66
CA ILE A 269 7.89 -14.22 4.38
C ILE A 269 8.75 -15.48 4.27
N LEU A 270 10.07 -15.36 4.47
CA LEU A 270 10.98 -16.52 4.38
C LEU A 270 10.73 -17.57 5.48
N PRO A 271 10.48 -17.21 6.76
CA PRO A 271 10.04 -18.17 7.76
C PRO A 271 8.74 -18.90 7.37
N LEU A 272 7.73 -18.17 6.86
CA LEU A 272 6.48 -18.78 6.41
C LEU A 272 6.70 -19.73 5.20
N ALA A 273 7.49 -19.30 4.22
CA ALA A 273 7.84 -20.12 3.06
C ALA A 273 8.45 -21.45 3.48
N LYS A 274 9.31 -21.49 4.49
CA LYS A 274 9.90 -22.74 5.04
C LYS A 274 8.88 -23.73 5.59
N TYR A 275 7.71 -23.27 6.03
CA TYR A 275 6.62 -24.14 6.46
C TYR A 275 5.79 -24.64 5.28
N VAL A 276 5.51 -23.80 4.31
CA VAL A 276 4.50 -24.04 3.29
C VAL A 276 5.11 -24.55 1.98
N MET A 277 6.31 -24.10 1.62
CA MET A 277 6.98 -24.49 0.36
C MET A 277 7.95 -25.68 0.54
N ARG A 278 8.26 -26.32 -0.58
CA ARG A 278 9.35 -27.28 -0.66
C ARG A 278 10.67 -26.61 -0.25
N THR A 279 11.45 -27.31 0.58
CA THR A 279 12.57 -26.70 1.32
C THR A 279 13.64 -26.08 0.43
N ASP A 280 14.00 -26.73 -0.67
CA ASP A 280 14.99 -26.24 -1.64
C ASP A 280 14.50 -24.96 -2.34
N GLN A 281 13.22 -24.89 -2.71
CA GLN A 281 12.63 -23.73 -3.36
C GLN A 281 12.37 -22.58 -2.37
N ALA A 282 11.97 -22.89 -1.14
CA ALA A 282 11.89 -21.88 -0.08
C ALA A 282 13.25 -21.22 0.19
N ALA A 283 14.35 -21.94 -0.01
CA ALA A 283 15.70 -21.40 0.14
C ALA A 283 16.15 -20.51 -1.04
N GLN A 284 15.47 -20.59 -2.18
CA GLN A 284 15.73 -19.70 -3.33
C GLN A 284 15.04 -18.34 -3.18
N ALA A 285 13.95 -18.26 -2.40
CA ALA A 285 13.28 -16.97 -2.14
C ALA A 285 14.20 -16.02 -1.38
N SER A 286 14.20 -14.75 -1.75
CA SER A 286 15.11 -13.74 -1.20
C SER A 286 14.45 -12.38 -1.04
N GLY A 287 15.07 -11.50 -0.24
CA GLY A 287 14.65 -10.10 -0.12
C GLY A 287 14.79 -9.31 -1.41
N GLU A 288 15.84 -9.58 -2.18
CA GLU A 288 16.05 -8.93 -3.48
C GLU A 288 15.02 -9.40 -4.52
N GLY A 289 14.72 -10.70 -4.55
CA GLY A 289 13.71 -11.26 -5.44
C GLY A 289 12.31 -10.71 -5.11
N TYR A 290 11.96 -10.64 -3.84
CA TYR A 290 10.69 -10.07 -3.40
C TYR A 290 10.58 -8.57 -3.71
N LEU A 291 11.63 -7.79 -3.44
CA LEU A 291 11.65 -6.36 -3.76
C LEU A 291 11.53 -6.13 -5.27
N ALA A 292 12.19 -6.95 -6.10
CA ALA A 292 12.06 -6.86 -7.55
C ALA A 292 10.61 -7.13 -8.01
N ALA A 293 9.94 -8.12 -7.42
CA ALA A 293 8.52 -8.40 -7.69
C ALA A 293 7.64 -7.21 -7.28
N VAL A 294 7.83 -6.64 -6.10
CA VAL A 294 7.09 -5.45 -5.63
C VAL A 294 7.34 -4.23 -6.52
N MET A 295 8.59 -3.96 -6.91
CA MET A 295 8.89 -2.85 -7.81
C MET A 295 8.22 -3.00 -9.18
N MET A 296 8.23 -4.22 -9.73
CA MET A 296 7.56 -4.48 -11.01
C MET A 296 6.04 -4.48 -10.90
N HIS A 297 5.48 -4.91 -9.77
CA HIS A 297 4.06 -4.75 -9.47
C HIS A 297 3.63 -3.28 -9.57
N GLU A 298 4.32 -2.40 -8.84
CA GLU A 298 3.99 -0.97 -8.83
C GLU A 298 4.17 -0.31 -10.21
N ILE A 299 5.22 -0.69 -10.95
CA ILE A 299 5.40 -0.26 -12.34
C ILE A 299 4.22 -0.74 -13.20
N SER A 300 3.74 -1.94 -12.95
CA SER A 300 2.71 -2.61 -13.76
C SER A 300 1.30 -2.06 -13.56
N HIS A 301 1.04 -1.29 -12.51
CA HIS A 301 -0.16 -0.46 -12.42
C HIS A 301 -0.28 0.53 -13.59
N GLY A 302 0.85 1.01 -14.10
CA GLY A 302 0.89 1.88 -15.29
C GLY A 302 0.90 1.14 -16.63
N LEU A 303 0.89 -0.20 -16.63
CA LEU A 303 0.92 -1.04 -17.84
C LEU A 303 -0.45 -1.62 -18.15
N GLY A 304 -0.65 -2.01 -19.41
CA GLY A 304 -1.90 -2.59 -19.89
C GLY A 304 -2.76 -1.57 -20.66
N PRO A 305 -4.07 -1.81 -20.78
CA PRO A 305 -4.99 -0.91 -21.48
C PRO A 305 -5.23 0.38 -20.67
N ALA A 306 -5.34 1.52 -21.34
CA ALA A 306 -5.67 2.78 -20.69
C ALA A 306 -7.17 2.96 -20.43
N PHE A 307 -8.02 2.30 -21.25
CA PHE A 307 -9.48 2.35 -21.20
C PHE A 307 -10.06 1.01 -21.59
N ALA A 308 -11.23 0.72 -21.08
CA ALA A 308 -12.04 -0.38 -21.58
C ALA A 308 -12.80 0.05 -22.85
N ARG A 309 -13.00 -0.88 -23.79
CA ARG A 309 -13.83 -0.69 -25.00
C ARG A 309 -15.20 -1.30 -24.81
N LYS A 310 -16.22 -0.49 -24.66
CA LYS A 310 -17.61 -0.95 -24.51
C LYS A 310 -18.50 -0.34 -25.59
N GLY A 311 -19.10 -1.17 -26.44
CA GLY A 311 -19.94 -0.68 -27.53
C GLY A 311 -19.22 0.24 -28.52
N GLY A 312 -17.91 0.07 -28.74
CA GLY A 312 -17.10 0.90 -29.63
C GLY A 312 -16.63 2.22 -29.00
N GLN A 313 -16.94 2.48 -27.73
CA GLN A 313 -16.51 3.67 -26.98
C GLN A 313 -15.47 3.32 -25.94
N GLN A 314 -14.56 4.25 -25.68
CA GLN A 314 -13.61 4.18 -24.55
C GLN A 314 -14.34 4.58 -23.26
N VAL A 315 -14.25 3.74 -22.23
CA VAL A 315 -14.82 3.97 -20.90
C VAL A 315 -13.76 3.71 -19.85
N ASP A 316 -13.89 4.36 -18.71
CA ASP A 316 -13.05 4.11 -17.55
C ASP A 316 -13.14 2.64 -17.12
N ILE A 317 -12.00 1.96 -16.93
CA ILE A 317 -11.93 0.52 -16.62
C ILE A 317 -12.61 0.24 -15.29
N ARG A 318 -12.35 1.06 -14.25
CA ARG A 318 -12.96 0.92 -12.94
C ARG A 318 -14.48 1.00 -13.02
N ALA A 319 -15.00 1.98 -13.76
CA ALA A 319 -16.44 2.15 -13.95
C ALA A 319 -17.07 0.98 -14.75
N ALA A 320 -16.33 0.43 -15.72
CA ALA A 320 -16.80 -0.68 -16.54
C ALA A 320 -16.83 -2.01 -15.76
N ILE A 321 -15.79 -2.29 -14.96
CA ILE A 321 -15.61 -3.53 -14.17
C ILE A 321 -16.40 -3.48 -12.86
N GLY A 322 -16.51 -2.31 -12.20
CA GLY A 322 -17.29 -2.16 -10.98
C GLY A 322 -16.61 -2.77 -9.73
N PRO A 323 -17.37 -3.40 -8.80
CA PRO A 323 -16.89 -3.74 -7.46
C PRO A 323 -15.67 -4.67 -7.38
N VAL A 324 -15.43 -5.47 -8.41
CA VAL A 324 -14.29 -6.41 -8.44
C VAL A 324 -13.02 -5.78 -9.03
N TYR A 325 -13.07 -4.52 -9.46
CA TYR A 325 -11.96 -3.84 -10.12
C TYR A 325 -10.69 -3.82 -9.27
N SER A 326 -10.78 -3.48 -7.99
CA SER A 326 -9.56 -3.38 -7.16
C SER A 326 -8.79 -4.70 -7.12
N GLY A 327 -9.48 -5.83 -6.91
CA GLY A 327 -8.81 -7.14 -6.94
C GLY A 327 -8.27 -7.51 -8.32
N LEU A 328 -8.95 -7.09 -9.39
CA LEU A 328 -8.50 -7.33 -10.77
C LEU A 328 -7.23 -6.53 -11.08
N GLU A 329 -7.19 -5.26 -10.69
CA GLU A 329 -6.04 -4.36 -10.90
C GLU A 329 -4.80 -4.84 -10.14
N GLU A 330 -4.98 -5.28 -8.87
CA GLU A 330 -3.87 -5.85 -8.08
C GLU A 330 -3.32 -7.13 -8.74
N ALA A 331 -4.20 -8.03 -9.15
CA ALA A 331 -3.79 -9.25 -9.85
C ALA A 331 -3.11 -8.96 -11.20
N LYS A 332 -3.63 -7.98 -11.95
CA LYS A 332 -3.01 -7.53 -13.21
C LYS A 332 -1.61 -6.97 -12.94
N ALA A 333 -1.44 -6.18 -11.90
CA ALA A 333 -0.15 -5.60 -11.53
C ALA A 333 0.87 -6.68 -11.14
N ASP A 334 0.50 -7.63 -10.28
CA ASP A 334 1.35 -8.76 -9.88
C ASP A 334 1.80 -9.60 -11.07
N VAL A 335 0.84 -10.09 -11.84
CA VAL A 335 1.10 -11.03 -12.94
C VAL A 335 1.86 -10.35 -14.10
N THR A 336 1.50 -9.11 -14.42
CA THR A 336 2.21 -8.32 -15.43
C THR A 336 3.61 -7.95 -14.97
N GLY A 337 3.80 -7.72 -13.67
CA GLY A 337 5.11 -7.52 -13.05
C GLY A 337 6.01 -8.74 -13.20
N MET A 338 5.49 -9.93 -12.92
CA MET A 338 6.23 -11.18 -13.11
C MET A 338 6.52 -11.49 -14.58
N PHE A 339 5.59 -11.16 -15.49
CA PHE A 339 5.82 -11.19 -16.95
C PHE A 339 6.97 -10.25 -17.33
N GLY A 340 6.99 -9.04 -16.80
CA GLY A 340 8.04 -8.04 -17.02
C GLY A 340 9.40 -8.50 -16.51
N LEU A 341 9.49 -9.11 -15.32
CA LEU A 341 10.75 -9.69 -14.80
C LEU A 341 11.29 -10.77 -15.72
N LYS A 342 10.44 -11.67 -16.20
CA LYS A 342 10.84 -12.69 -17.19
C LYS A 342 11.32 -12.04 -18.48
N TRP A 343 10.60 -11.04 -18.99
CA TRP A 343 10.99 -10.30 -20.20
C TRP A 343 12.38 -9.67 -20.04
N LEU A 344 12.68 -9.04 -18.90
CA LEU A 344 13.99 -8.45 -18.60
C LEU A 344 15.11 -9.51 -18.56
N VAL A 345 14.83 -10.68 -18.03
CA VAL A 345 15.77 -11.82 -18.03
C VAL A 345 16.01 -12.32 -19.45
N ASP A 346 14.97 -12.53 -20.24
CA ASP A 346 15.07 -13.04 -21.62
C ASP A 346 15.84 -12.08 -22.55
N HIS A 347 15.80 -10.78 -22.25
CA HIS A 347 16.49 -9.74 -23.03
C HIS A 347 17.86 -9.33 -22.42
N GLY A 348 18.34 -10.09 -21.42
CA GLY A 348 19.67 -9.90 -20.84
C GLY A 348 19.83 -8.67 -19.96
N ALA A 349 18.72 -8.00 -19.58
CA ALA A 349 18.72 -6.88 -18.64
C ALA A 349 18.89 -7.35 -17.18
N LEU A 350 18.50 -8.58 -16.90
CA LEU A 350 18.67 -9.26 -15.60
C LEU A 350 19.35 -10.64 -15.83
N PRO A 351 20.12 -11.15 -14.83
CA PRO A 351 20.76 -12.45 -14.91
C PRO A 351 19.75 -13.60 -15.00
N LYS A 352 20.01 -14.58 -15.89
CA LYS A 352 19.11 -15.73 -16.13
C LYS A 352 18.94 -16.61 -14.88
N GLU A 353 19.99 -16.78 -14.12
CA GLU A 353 20.04 -17.57 -12.90
C GLU A 353 19.13 -17.03 -11.79
N ARG A 354 18.67 -15.80 -11.90
CA ARG A 354 17.78 -15.18 -10.92
C ARG A 354 16.29 -15.41 -11.19
N LEU A 355 15.92 -15.99 -12.31
CA LEU A 355 14.50 -16.14 -12.65
C LEU A 355 13.75 -17.05 -11.65
N GLU A 356 14.36 -18.15 -11.24
CA GLU A 356 13.78 -19.05 -10.23
C GLU A 356 13.65 -18.37 -8.85
N GLU A 357 14.63 -17.52 -8.50
CA GLU A 357 14.58 -16.69 -7.29
C GLU A 357 13.36 -15.74 -7.31
N TYR A 358 13.09 -15.08 -8.45
CA TYR A 358 11.93 -14.20 -8.59
C TYR A 358 10.63 -14.98 -8.42
N TYR A 359 10.47 -16.13 -9.05
CA TYR A 359 9.28 -16.97 -8.90
C TYR A 359 9.12 -17.51 -7.48
N ALA A 360 10.20 -17.95 -6.84
CA ALA A 360 10.17 -18.42 -5.47
C ALA A 360 9.77 -17.30 -4.49
N SER A 361 10.29 -16.10 -4.69
CA SER A 361 10.00 -14.92 -3.87
C SER A 361 8.57 -14.45 -4.04
N TYR A 362 8.04 -14.42 -5.28
CA TYR A 362 6.66 -14.11 -5.59
C TYR A 362 5.68 -15.10 -4.91
N VAL A 363 5.90 -16.40 -5.07
CA VAL A 363 5.04 -17.43 -4.46
C VAL A 363 5.12 -17.38 -2.93
N ALA A 364 6.30 -17.10 -2.36
CA ALA A 364 6.44 -16.88 -0.93
C ALA A 364 5.63 -15.65 -0.45
N GLY A 365 5.57 -14.59 -1.25
CA GLY A 365 4.73 -13.41 -1.03
C GLY A 365 3.26 -13.76 -1.00
N ILE A 366 2.78 -14.52 -1.98
CA ILE A 366 1.38 -15.00 -2.05
C ILE A 366 0.98 -15.68 -0.72
N PHE A 367 1.78 -16.62 -0.20
CA PHE A 367 1.47 -17.31 1.04
C PHE A 367 1.33 -16.35 2.23
N ARG A 368 2.16 -15.31 2.27
CA ARG A 368 2.06 -14.29 3.33
C ARG A 368 0.77 -13.49 3.21
N THR A 369 0.41 -13.03 2.02
CA THR A 369 -0.74 -12.16 1.83
C THR A 369 -2.07 -12.91 2.04
N VAL A 370 -2.21 -14.10 1.48
CA VAL A 370 -3.43 -14.91 1.62
C VAL A 370 -3.65 -15.42 3.05
N ARG A 371 -2.64 -15.36 3.93
CA ARG A 371 -2.78 -15.66 5.36
C ARG A 371 -3.83 -14.77 6.02
N PHE A 372 -3.98 -13.52 5.57
CA PHE A 372 -4.98 -12.56 6.06
C PHE A 372 -6.38 -12.78 5.46
N GLY A 373 -6.54 -13.71 4.54
CA GLY A 373 -7.80 -13.98 3.84
C GLY A 373 -7.96 -13.21 2.54
N THR A 374 -9.19 -13.17 2.03
CA THR A 374 -9.53 -12.64 0.71
C THR A 374 -10.49 -11.45 0.76
N ALA A 375 -10.62 -10.82 1.92
CA ALA A 375 -11.52 -9.68 2.12
C ALA A 375 -11.00 -8.41 1.44
N GLU A 376 -9.68 -8.25 1.39
CA GLU A 376 -9.00 -7.12 0.77
C GLU A 376 -8.53 -7.43 -0.65
N ALA A 377 -8.27 -6.38 -1.44
CA ALA A 377 -7.94 -6.46 -2.86
C ALA A 377 -6.73 -7.38 -3.12
N HIS A 378 -5.60 -7.16 -2.44
CA HIS A 378 -4.40 -7.98 -2.60
C HIS A 378 -4.63 -9.45 -2.21
N GLY A 379 -5.28 -9.69 -1.06
CA GLY A 379 -5.57 -11.07 -0.62
C GLY A 379 -6.49 -11.80 -1.61
N ARG A 380 -7.43 -11.10 -2.21
CA ARG A 380 -8.33 -11.63 -3.24
C ARG A 380 -7.59 -11.90 -4.56
N ALA A 381 -6.73 -10.97 -4.95
CA ALA A 381 -5.87 -11.08 -6.14
C ALA A 381 -4.94 -12.29 -6.04
N GLU A 382 -4.11 -12.34 -5.01
CA GLU A 382 -3.11 -13.38 -4.84
C GLU A 382 -3.73 -14.76 -4.57
N MET A 383 -4.94 -14.84 -3.98
CA MET A 383 -5.67 -16.10 -3.87
C MET A 383 -6.12 -16.60 -5.25
N MET A 384 -6.60 -15.71 -6.10
CA MET A 384 -6.96 -16.03 -7.48
C MET A 384 -5.74 -16.52 -8.25
N GLU A 385 -4.61 -15.84 -8.14
CA GLU A 385 -3.35 -16.23 -8.76
C GLU A 385 -2.89 -17.60 -8.30
N PHE A 386 -2.88 -17.85 -6.99
CA PHE A 386 -2.53 -19.16 -6.42
C PHE A 386 -3.39 -20.28 -6.99
N ASN A 387 -4.71 -20.10 -7.01
CA ASN A 387 -5.62 -21.13 -7.49
C ASN A 387 -5.49 -21.36 -9.01
N TYR A 388 -5.34 -20.29 -9.79
CA TYR A 388 -5.09 -20.40 -11.23
C TYR A 388 -3.76 -21.11 -11.53
N LEU A 389 -2.68 -20.68 -10.89
CA LEU A 389 -1.36 -21.30 -11.06
C LEU A 389 -1.35 -22.76 -10.61
N SER A 390 -2.14 -23.10 -9.59
CA SER A 390 -2.33 -24.50 -9.15
C SER A 390 -3.14 -25.31 -10.17
N GLU A 391 -4.17 -24.76 -10.76
CA GLU A 391 -4.94 -25.40 -11.86
C GLU A 391 -4.02 -25.68 -13.06
N LYS A 392 -3.13 -24.74 -13.40
CA LYS A 392 -2.14 -24.90 -14.46
C LYS A 392 -0.95 -25.79 -14.07
N ARG A 393 -0.92 -26.28 -12.84
CA ARG A 393 0.17 -27.11 -12.29
C ARG A 393 1.52 -26.38 -12.31
N ALA A 394 1.52 -25.07 -12.27
CA ALA A 394 2.70 -24.23 -12.04
C ALA A 394 3.03 -24.18 -10.54
N ILE A 395 2.03 -24.28 -9.67
CA ILE A 395 2.15 -24.56 -8.24
C ILE A 395 1.52 -25.91 -7.96
N VAL A 396 2.23 -26.81 -7.26
CA VAL A 396 1.78 -28.18 -7.01
C VAL A 396 1.88 -28.49 -5.53
N ARG A 397 0.81 -29.04 -4.95
CA ARG A 397 0.86 -29.61 -3.60
C ARG A 397 1.45 -31.00 -3.66
N GLU A 398 2.53 -31.24 -2.94
CA GLU A 398 3.21 -32.51 -2.86
C GLU A 398 2.59 -33.46 -1.81
N SER A 399 2.98 -34.73 -1.85
CA SER A 399 2.58 -35.73 -0.84
C SER A 399 3.01 -35.37 0.59
N SER A 400 4.06 -34.55 0.71
CA SER A 400 4.54 -33.99 1.98
C SER A 400 3.57 -32.96 2.59
N GLY A 401 2.58 -32.49 1.82
CA GLY A 401 1.70 -31.39 2.16
C GLY A 401 2.26 -30.00 1.84
N ARG A 402 3.52 -29.92 1.40
CA ARG A 402 4.17 -28.67 0.99
C ARG A 402 3.85 -28.35 -0.47
N TYR A 403 4.01 -27.09 -0.84
CA TYR A 403 3.83 -26.62 -2.21
C TYR A 403 5.18 -26.45 -2.91
N SER A 404 5.23 -26.86 -4.17
CA SER A 404 6.39 -26.68 -5.04
C SER A 404 6.01 -25.91 -6.30
N ILE A 405 7.00 -25.28 -6.92
CA ILE A 405 6.89 -24.51 -8.16
C ILE A 405 7.42 -25.40 -9.29
N ASP A 406 6.63 -25.57 -10.34
CA ASP A 406 7.11 -26.10 -11.62
C ASP A 406 7.63 -24.93 -12.46
N TYR A 407 8.94 -24.68 -12.37
CA TYR A 407 9.60 -23.58 -13.06
C TYR A 407 9.48 -23.63 -14.59
N ALA A 408 9.27 -24.81 -15.15
CA ALA A 408 9.06 -24.96 -16.59
C ALA A 408 7.67 -24.48 -17.01
N LYS A 409 6.66 -24.63 -16.14
CA LYS A 409 5.28 -24.23 -16.46
C LYS A 409 4.93 -22.79 -16.00
N MET A 410 5.66 -22.29 -15.01
CA MET A 410 5.37 -20.98 -14.42
C MET A 410 5.31 -19.84 -15.46
N PRO A 411 6.28 -19.72 -16.40
CA PRO A 411 6.24 -18.66 -17.40
C PRO A 411 5.00 -18.65 -18.25
N ASP A 412 4.60 -19.81 -18.78
CA ASP A 412 3.43 -19.94 -19.67
C ASP A 412 2.12 -19.71 -18.91
N ALA A 413 2.06 -20.20 -17.65
CA ALA A 413 0.89 -19.97 -16.80
C ALA A 413 0.71 -18.50 -16.45
N LEU A 414 1.79 -17.79 -16.12
CA LEU A 414 1.74 -16.33 -15.86
C LEU A 414 1.40 -15.54 -17.12
N ALA A 415 1.99 -15.88 -18.28
CA ALA A 415 1.66 -15.21 -19.54
C ALA A 415 0.19 -15.39 -19.94
N ALA A 416 -0.37 -16.60 -19.74
CA ALA A 416 -1.77 -16.87 -20.00
C ALA A 416 -2.70 -16.14 -19.02
N LEU A 417 -2.31 -16.03 -17.75
CA LEU A 417 -3.05 -15.27 -16.75
C LEU A 417 -2.98 -13.77 -17.05
N ALA A 418 -1.81 -13.23 -17.41
CA ALA A 418 -1.66 -11.84 -17.82
C ALA A 418 -2.58 -11.51 -18.99
N LYS A 419 -2.63 -12.38 -20.01
CA LYS A 419 -3.53 -12.21 -21.15
C LYS A 419 -4.99 -12.12 -20.72
N GLU A 420 -5.44 -13.03 -19.86
CA GLU A 420 -6.84 -13.06 -19.40
C GLU A 420 -7.21 -11.76 -18.65
N LEU A 421 -6.38 -11.35 -17.68
CA LEU A 421 -6.64 -10.15 -16.88
C LEU A 421 -6.64 -8.88 -17.74
N LEU A 422 -5.67 -8.74 -18.63
CA LEU A 422 -5.57 -7.62 -19.57
C LEU A 422 -6.76 -7.57 -20.55
N GLU A 423 -7.25 -8.72 -21.03
CA GLU A 423 -8.45 -8.77 -21.89
C GLU A 423 -9.72 -8.40 -21.12
N ILE A 424 -9.86 -8.81 -19.85
CA ILE A 424 -10.98 -8.42 -18.99
C ILE A 424 -11.00 -6.89 -18.83
N GLU A 425 -9.86 -6.27 -18.55
CA GLU A 425 -9.74 -4.82 -18.45
C GLU A 425 -10.03 -4.12 -19.77
N ALA A 426 -9.43 -4.59 -20.88
CA ALA A 426 -9.58 -3.99 -22.20
C ALA A 426 -11.04 -4.04 -22.71
N THR A 427 -11.78 -5.08 -22.36
CA THR A 427 -13.20 -5.23 -22.76
C THR A 427 -14.16 -4.58 -21.75
N GLY A 428 -13.74 -4.34 -20.51
CA GLY A 428 -14.63 -3.87 -19.45
C GLY A 428 -15.73 -4.85 -19.11
N ASP A 429 -15.48 -6.16 -19.28
CA ASP A 429 -16.48 -7.21 -19.08
C ASP A 429 -16.63 -7.53 -17.59
N HIS A 430 -17.55 -6.82 -16.95
CA HIS A 430 -17.93 -7.01 -15.56
C HIS A 430 -18.30 -8.46 -15.23
N ALA A 431 -19.13 -9.08 -16.04
CA ALA A 431 -19.60 -10.45 -15.77
C ALA A 431 -18.46 -11.47 -15.88
N ARG A 432 -17.53 -11.29 -16.83
CA ARG A 432 -16.33 -12.11 -16.96
C ARG A 432 -15.43 -11.94 -15.73
N ALA A 433 -15.24 -10.70 -15.26
CA ALA A 433 -14.45 -10.40 -14.06
C ALA A 433 -15.04 -11.05 -12.81
N GLU A 434 -16.37 -10.92 -12.57
CA GLU A 434 -17.04 -11.56 -11.44
C GLU A 434 -16.92 -13.08 -11.50
N ASN A 435 -17.20 -13.69 -12.66
CA ASN A 435 -17.10 -15.14 -12.84
C ASN A 435 -15.67 -15.65 -12.61
N TRP A 436 -14.67 -14.86 -13.02
CA TRP A 436 -13.26 -15.17 -12.81
C TRP A 436 -12.92 -15.27 -11.33
N PHE A 437 -13.24 -14.23 -10.53
CA PHE A 437 -13.02 -14.26 -9.10
C PHE A 437 -13.86 -15.30 -8.38
N ASN A 438 -15.14 -15.46 -8.73
CA ASN A 438 -16.00 -16.49 -8.16
C ASN A 438 -15.42 -17.91 -8.32
N ARG A 439 -14.67 -18.14 -9.39
CA ARG A 439 -13.96 -19.40 -9.63
C ARG A 439 -12.69 -19.55 -8.81
N TYR A 440 -11.89 -18.49 -8.67
CA TYR A 440 -10.52 -18.60 -8.21
C TYR A 440 -10.22 -17.95 -6.86
N ASP A 441 -11.10 -17.14 -6.26
CA ASP A 441 -10.82 -16.42 -5.00
C ASP A 441 -11.11 -17.24 -3.72
N LYS A 442 -11.31 -18.54 -3.83
CA LYS A 442 -11.65 -19.40 -2.69
C LYS A 442 -10.40 -19.98 -2.04
N MET A 443 -10.28 -19.81 -0.73
CA MET A 443 -9.19 -20.39 0.04
C MET A 443 -9.33 -21.93 0.10
N PRO A 444 -8.38 -22.71 -0.45
CA PRO A 444 -8.40 -24.16 -0.29
C PRO A 444 -8.20 -24.57 1.17
N THR A 445 -8.94 -25.59 1.61
CA THR A 445 -8.86 -26.10 3.00
C THR A 445 -7.44 -26.53 3.37
N GLU A 446 -6.73 -27.18 2.45
CA GLU A 446 -5.37 -27.65 2.65
C GLU A 446 -4.37 -26.51 2.78
N LEU A 447 -4.57 -25.41 2.01
CA LEU A 447 -3.73 -24.22 2.11
C LEU A 447 -3.98 -23.53 3.46
N ARG A 448 -5.24 -23.35 3.86
CA ARG A 448 -5.58 -22.79 5.17
C ARG A 448 -4.90 -23.57 6.29
N ALA A 449 -5.01 -24.90 6.28
CA ALA A 449 -4.38 -25.75 7.29
C ALA A 449 -2.85 -25.59 7.32
N ALA A 450 -2.20 -25.47 6.14
CA ALA A 450 -0.75 -25.27 6.07
C ALA A 450 -0.33 -23.90 6.63
N LEU A 451 -1.10 -22.85 6.36
CA LEU A 451 -0.85 -21.50 6.89
C LEU A 451 -1.09 -21.42 8.40
N ASP A 452 -2.15 -22.06 8.89
CA ASP A 452 -2.51 -22.09 10.31
C ASP A 452 -1.48 -22.89 11.14
N ALA A 453 -0.79 -23.86 10.55
CA ALA A 453 0.29 -24.60 11.20
C ALA A 453 1.53 -23.72 11.49
N ALA A 454 1.68 -22.59 10.83
CA ALA A 454 2.81 -21.68 11.00
C ALA A 454 2.63 -20.71 12.20
N VAL A 455 2.17 -21.21 13.34
CA VAL A 455 1.81 -20.43 14.56
C VAL A 455 2.97 -19.62 15.12
N ASN A 456 4.22 -20.04 14.90
CA ASN A 456 5.42 -19.37 15.40
C ASN A 456 5.94 -18.29 14.45
N VAL A 457 5.35 -18.15 13.27
CA VAL A 457 5.72 -17.09 12.33
C VAL A 457 4.88 -15.85 12.62
N PRO A 458 5.48 -14.69 12.89
CA PRO A 458 4.74 -13.44 13.09
C PRO A 458 3.80 -13.14 11.91
N VAL A 459 2.70 -12.45 12.19
CA VAL A 459 1.78 -12.01 11.11
C VAL A 459 2.33 -10.82 10.35
N ASP A 460 3.02 -9.90 11.03
CA ASP A 460 3.73 -8.77 10.42
C ASP A 460 4.93 -8.37 11.30
N ILE A 461 5.73 -7.43 10.79
CA ILE A 461 6.88 -6.86 11.49
C ILE A 461 6.42 -5.86 12.57
N ASP A 462 7.27 -5.71 13.57
CA ASP A 462 7.17 -4.68 14.61
C ASP A 462 8.47 -3.86 14.63
N PRO A 463 8.56 -2.79 13.80
CA PRO A 463 9.80 -2.05 13.62
C PRO A 463 10.25 -1.36 14.92
N LEU A 464 11.53 -1.51 15.27
CA LEU A 464 12.17 -0.70 16.27
C LEU A 464 12.66 0.58 15.61
N VAL A 465 12.13 1.72 16.07
CA VAL A 465 12.54 3.03 15.58
C VAL A 465 13.61 3.60 16.51
N PRO A 466 14.89 3.71 16.06
CA PRO A 466 16.03 4.02 16.94
C PRO A 466 15.91 5.35 17.69
N PHE A 467 15.19 6.32 17.11
CA PHE A 467 15.07 7.68 17.64
C PHE A 467 13.92 7.87 18.64
N HIS A 468 13.19 6.81 18.98
CA HIS A 468 12.17 6.81 20.03
C HIS A 468 12.73 6.36 21.40
N GLU A 469 13.93 6.79 21.78
CA GLU A 469 14.47 6.56 23.10
C GLU A 469 13.61 7.29 24.16
N GLY A 470 12.96 6.54 25.01
CA GLY A 470 12.12 7.05 26.11
C GLY A 470 10.71 6.46 26.21
N VAL A 471 10.28 5.63 25.27
CA VAL A 471 8.96 4.98 25.26
C VAL A 471 9.07 3.46 25.18
N ARG A 472 10.21 2.90 25.60
CA ARG A 472 10.40 1.45 25.77
C ARG A 472 9.80 0.95 27.07
#